data_be24be8918dfe6c3d4bd3d35027b3a31
#
_entry.id   be24be8918dfe6c3d4bd3d35027b3a31
#
_cell.length_a   1.000
_cell.length_b   1.000
_cell.length_c   1.000
_cell.angle_alpha   90.00
_cell.angle_beta   90.00
_cell.angle_gamma   90.00
#
_symmetry.space_group_name_H-M   'P 1'
#
loop_
_entity.id
_entity.type
_entity.pdbx_description
1 polymer ?
#
loop_
_entity_poly.entity_id
_entity_poly.type
_entity_poly.pdbx_seq_one_letter_code
_entity_poly.pdbx_strand_id
1 'polypeptide(L)'
;AAADAGTILSYWKLRDTVADGPFWKGTAARVLSFLLRPGYRRAAQARPEFDRAVRSCLEELQALEQEGSPSLDRTADTFARILAAAALPAESSARTRALEQLLYHVGRWIYLVDAWDDLEEDGRTGSYNPIAARFPEQVEANRDYLRTTLLHSLNLARSACALLELGHWQGAVENILYLGLPMVEELVFTGRWKAVKKRNSRRTDE
;
A
#
# COMPACT_ATOMS: atom_id res chain seq x y z
N ALA A 1 12.37 2.39 -14.81
CA ALA A 1 12.34 1.80 -13.45
C ALA A 1 11.02 2.08 -12.72
N ALA A 2 10.63 3.35 -12.45
CA ALA A 2 9.37 3.64 -11.74
C ALA A 2 8.13 3.23 -12.56
N ALA A 3 8.13 3.50 -13.87
CA ALA A 3 7.04 3.09 -14.75
C ALA A 3 6.86 1.57 -14.81
N ASP A 4 7.96 0.80 -14.81
CA ASP A 4 7.90 -0.66 -14.81
C ASP A 4 7.31 -1.18 -13.50
N ALA A 5 7.73 -0.62 -12.35
CA ALA A 5 7.16 -0.98 -11.05
C ALA A 5 5.66 -0.65 -10.99
N GLY A 6 5.25 0.53 -11.45
CA GLY A 6 3.84 0.90 -11.55
C GLY A 6 3.02 -0.04 -12.44
N THR A 7 3.57 -0.45 -13.58
CA THR A 7 2.91 -1.40 -14.49
C THR A 7 2.74 -2.78 -13.84
N ILE A 8 3.76 -3.28 -13.14
CA ILE A 8 3.71 -4.56 -12.43
C ILE A 8 2.64 -4.51 -11.33
N LEU A 9 2.67 -3.48 -10.46
CA LEU A 9 1.70 -3.32 -9.39
C LEU A 9 0.26 -3.19 -9.91
N SER A 10 0.05 -2.38 -10.95
CA SER A 10 -1.27 -2.21 -11.57
C SER A 10 -1.80 -3.52 -12.15
N TYR A 11 -0.95 -4.30 -12.80
CA TYR A 11 -1.34 -5.60 -13.35
C TYR A 11 -1.75 -6.59 -12.26
N TRP A 12 -0.97 -6.70 -11.20
CA TRP A 12 -1.27 -7.60 -10.09
C TRP A 12 -2.53 -7.16 -9.32
N LYS A 13 -2.71 -5.86 -9.07
CA LYS A 13 -3.93 -5.32 -8.45
C LYS A 13 -5.19 -5.63 -9.28
N LEU A 14 -5.11 -5.53 -10.61
CA LEU A 14 -6.23 -5.91 -11.48
C LEU A 14 -6.53 -7.40 -11.44
N ARG A 15 -5.51 -8.25 -11.35
CA ARG A 15 -5.70 -9.70 -11.21
C ARG A 15 -6.39 -10.07 -9.91
N ASP A 16 -6.00 -9.41 -8.83
CA ASP A 16 -6.62 -9.55 -7.52
C ASP A 16 -8.11 -9.17 -7.57
N THR A 17 -8.42 -8.00 -8.11
CA THR A 17 -9.82 -7.56 -8.34
C THR A 17 -10.63 -8.54 -9.19
N VAL A 18 -9.98 -9.28 -10.11
CA VAL A 18 -10.66 -10.31 -10.94
C VAL A 18 -10.96 -11.57 -10.12
N ALA A 19 -10.09 -11.91 -9.16
CA ALA A 19 -10.25 -13.09 -8.32
C ALA A 19 -11.36 -12.89 -7.26
N ASP A 20 -11.45 -11.70 -6.67
CA ASP A 20 -12.29 -11.44 -5.49
C ASP A 20 -13.58 -10.65 -5.81
N GLY A 21 -13.71 -10.11 -7.02
CA GLY A 21 -14.81 -9.21 -7.37
C GLY A 21 -16.06 -9.90 -7.92
N PRO A 22 -17.27 -9.29 -7.76
CA PRO A 22 -18.48 -9.75 -8.41
C PRO A 22 -18.33 -9.72 -9.94
N PHE A 23 -18.97 -10.66 -10.63
CA PHE A 23 -18.82 -10.95 -12.07
C PHE A 23 -18.72 -9.72 -12.99
N TRP A 24 -19.49 -8.66 -12.71
CA TRP A 24 -19.52 -7.42 -13.51
C TRP A 24 -18.24 -6.55 -13.37
N LYS A 25 -17.67 -6.44 -12.16
CA LYS A 25 -16.41 -5.74 -11.93
C LYS A 25 -15.24 -6.55 -12.49
N GLY A 26 -15.32 -7.88 -12.39
CA GLY A 26 -14.31 -8.80 -12.92
C GLY A 26 -14.17 -8.73 -14.45
N THR A 27 -15.24 -8.41 -15.22
CA THR A 27 -15.19 -8.36 -16.69
C THR A 27 -14.34 -7.18 -17.18
N ALA A 28 -14.57 -5.98 -16.65
CA ALA A 28 -13.75 -4.81 -16.99
C ALA A 28 -12.28 -4.99 -16.57
N ALA A 29 -12.04 -5.54 -15.37
CA ALA A 29 -10.69 -5.83 -14.89
C ALA A 29 -9.99 -6.91 -15.73
N ARG A 30 -10.71 -7.92 -16.24
CA ARG A 30 -10.18 -8.92 -17.19
C ARG A 30 -9.77 -8.30 -18.52
N VAL A 31 -10.61 -7.45 -19.11
CA VAL A 31 -10.28 -6.73 -20.35
C VAL A 31 -9.06 -5.85 -20.14
N LEU A 32 -9.02 -5.09 -19.05
CA LEU A 32 -7.89 -4.20 -18.73
C LEU A 32 -6.61 -4.99 -18.44
N SER A 33 -6.70 -6.10 -17.71
CA SER A 33 -5.52 -6.96 -17.46
C SER A 33 -5.00 -7.59 -18.76
N PHE A 34 -5.88 -7.94 -19.70
CA PHE A 34 -5.48 -8.42 -21.02
C PHE A 34 -4.76 -7.32 -21.83
N LEU A 35 -5.26 -6.09 -21.80
CA LEU A 35 -4.63 -4.94 -22.48
C LEU A 35 -3.28 -4.57 -21.85
N LEU A 36 -3.12 -4.71 -20.53
CA LEU A 36 -1.86 -4.44 -19.83
C LEU A 36 -0.83 -5.57 -19.96
N ARG A 37 -1.24 -6.76 -20.39
CA ARG A 37 -0.36 -7.94 -20.45
C ARG A 37 0.93 -7.75 -21.25
N PRO A 38 0.95 -7.07 -22.41
CA PRO A 38 2.20 -6.81 -23.13
C PRO A 38 3.15 -5.87 -22.37
N GLY A 39 2.60 -4.80 -21.76
CA GLY A 39 3.35 -3.88 -20.90
C GLY A 39 3.91 -4.58 -19.66
N TYR A 40 3.06 -5.38 -18.97
CA TYR A 40 3.47 -6.18 -17.84
C TYR A 40 4.61 -7.14 -18.18
N ARG A 41 4.54 -7.88 -19.31
CA ARG A 41 5.61 -8.81 -19.72
C ARG A 41 6.95 -8.12 -19.89
N ARG A 42 6.97 -6.93 -20.52
CA ARG A 42 8.18 -6.13 -20.65
C ARG A 42 8.71 -5.66 -19.30
N ALA A 43 7.85 -5.16 -18.45
CA ALA A 43 8.20 -4.69 -17.11
C ALA A 43 8.74 -5.84 -16.24
N ALA A 44 8.09 -7.00 -16.24
CA ALA A 44 8.51 -8.19 -15.51
C ALA A 44 9.87 -8.74 -16.03
N GLN A 45 10.11 -8.68 -17.33
CA GLN A 45 11.43 -9.02 -17.90
C GLN A 45 12.53 -8.03 -17.49
N ALA A 46 12.19 -6.73 -17.41
CA ALA A 46 13.12 -5.70 -16.96
C ALA A 46 13.39 -5.74 -15.45
N ARG A 47 12.43 -6.24 -14.65
CA ARG A 47 12.51 -6.29 -13.19
C ARG A 47 11.99 -7.63 -12.62
N PRO A 48 12.66 -8.75 -12.93
CA PRO A 48 12.16 -10.09 -12.58
C PRO A 48 12.15 -10.35 -11.06
N GLU A 49 13.06 -9.73 -10.32
CA GLU A 49 13.12 -9.87 -8.85
C GLU A 49 11.98 -9.11 -8.19
N PHE A 50 11.67 -7.92 -8.67
CA PHE A 50 10.53 -7.15 -8.19
C PHE A 50 9.21 -7.86 -8.48
N ASP A 51 9.01 -8.37 -9.69
CA ASP A 51 7.79 -9.11 -10.04
C ASP A 51 7.60 -10.36 -9.17
N ARG A 52 8.68 -11.11 -8.92
CA ARG A 52 8.64 -12.26 -7.99
C ARG A 52 8.30 -11.85 -6.56
N ALA A 53 8.90 -10.77 -6.06
CA ALA A 53 8.63 -10.27 -4.72
C ALA A 53 7.16 -9.83 -4.56
N VAL A 54 6.63 -9.06 -5.51
CA VAL A 54 5.22 -8.65 -5.53
C VAL A 54 4.30 -9.85 -5.50
N ARG A 55 4.54 -10.82 -6.38
CA ARG A 55 3.74 -12.04 -6.47
C ARG A 55 3.74 -12.82 -5.16
N SER A 56 4.92 -13.11 -4.62
CA SER A 56 5.07 -13.88 -3.38
C SER A 56 4.40 -13.17 -2.19
N CYS A 57 4.54 -11.86 -2.09
CA CYS A 57 3.91 -11.09 -1.01
C CYS A 57 2.37 -11.07 -1.15
N LEU A 58 1.83 -10.95 -2.36
CA LEU A 58 0.38 -11.00 -2.58
C LEU A 58 -0.19 -12.39 -2.28
N GLU A 59 0.49 -13.46 -2.67
CA GLU A 59 0.10 -14.84 -2.34
C GLU A 59 0.10 -15.06 -0.80
N GLU A 60 1.10 -14.53 -0.09
CA GLU A 60 1.17 -14.59 1.37
C GLU A 60 0.07 -13.74 2.03
N LEU A 61 -0.19 -12.53 1.53
CA LEU A 61 -1.24 -11.66 2.04
C LEU A 61 -2.60 -12.32 1.89
N GLN A 62 -2.91 -12.88 0.72
CA GLN A 62 -4.15 -13.59 0.46
C GLN A 62 -4.33 -14.80 1.40
N ALA A 63 -3.25 -15.54 1.69
CA ALA A 63 -3.32 -16.64 2.65
C ALA A 63 -3.66 -16.14 4.07
N LEU A 64 -3.05 -15.04 4.52
CA LEU A 64 -3.33 -14.42 5.81
C LEU A 64 -4.77 -13.91 5.92
N GLU A 65 -5.31 -13.34 4.85
CA GLU A 65 -6.69 -12.86 4.76
C GLU A 65 -7.68 -14.04 4.81
N GLN A 66 -7.41 -15.12 4.08
CA GLN A 66 -8.25 -16.33 4.08
C GLN A 66 -8.24 -17.03 5.44
N GLU A 67 -7.12 -17.00 6.16
CA GLU A 67 -7.01 -17.52 7.53
C GLU A 67 -7.69 -16.61 8.57
N GLY A 68 -8.10 -15.40 8.20
CA GLY A 68 -8.62 -14.40 9.14
C GLY A 68 -7.56 -13.95 10.16
N SER A 69 -6.32 -13.80 9.75
CA SER A 69 -5.17 -13.54 10.63
C SER A 69 -5.39 -12.31 11.52
N PRO A 70 -5.28 -12.43 12.86
CA PRO A 70 -5.38 -11.29 13.77
C PRO A 70 -4.06 -10.50 13.89
N SER A 71 -3.06 -10.81 13.10
CA SER A 71 -1.73 -10.20 13.19
C SER A 71 -1.60 -9.00 12.25
N LEU A 72 -1.84 -7.78 12.76
CA LEU A 72 -1.59 -6.53 12.05
C LEU A 72 -0.17 -6.43 11.50
N ASP A 73 0.81 -6.91 12.26
CA ASP A 73 2.22 -6.82 11.85
C ASP A 73 2.50 -7.71 10.66
N ARG A 74 2.01 -8.95 10.62
CA ARG A 74 2.24 -9.88 9.51
C ARG A 74 1.57 -9.40 8.23
N THR A 75 0.32 -8.96 8.30
CA THR A 75 -0.40 -8.47 7.11
C THR A 75 0.19 -7.18 6.58
N ALA A 76 0.53 -6.23 7.46
CA ALA A 76 1.18 -4.99 7.06
C ALA A 76 2.61 -5.21 6.54
N ASP A 77 3.36 -6.19 7.06
CA ASP A 77 4.68 -6.56 6.58
C ASP A 77 4.64 -7.07 5.14
N THR A 78 3.69 -7.93 4.78
CA THR A 78 3.59 -8.44 3.41
C THR A 78 3.41 -7.32 2.40
N PHE A 79 2.55 -6.35 2.67
CA PHE A 79 2.36 -5.18 1.80
C PHE A 79 3.57 -4.24 1.82
N ALA A 80 4.19 -4.01 2.98
CA ALA A 80 5.38 -3.18 3.12
C ALA A 80 6.56 -3.72 2.30
N ARG A 81 6.75 -5.04 2.27
CA ARG A 81 7.78 -5.70 1.45
C ARG A 81 7.57 -5.51 -0.05
N ILE A 82 6.33 -5.38 -0.52
CA ILE A 82 6.05 -5.04 -1.91
C ILE A 82 6.68 -3.68 -2.28
N LEU A 83 6.48 -2.66 -1.43
CA LEU A 83 7.05 -1.35 -1.69
C LEU A 83 8.58 -1.35 -1.53
N ALA A 84 9.10 -2.01 -0.51
CA ALA A 84 10.54 -2.14 -0.30
C ALA A 84 11.25 -2.79 -1.50
N ALA A 85 10.63 -3.80 -2.10
CA ALA A 85 11.16 -4.46 -3.30
C ALA A 85 11.26 -3.53 -4.53
N ALA A 86 10.59 -2.37 -4.53
CA ALA A 86 10.76 -1.38 -5.59
C ALA A 86 12.16 -0.75 -5.61
N ALA A 87 12.92 -0.82 -4.52
CA ALA A 87 14.32 -0.40 -4.46
C ALA A 87 15.27 -1.35 -5.23
N LEU A 88 14.85 -2.59 -5.52
CA LEU A 88 15.63 -3.60 -6.25
C LEU A 88 15.60 -3.36 -7.78
N PRO A 89 16.62 -3.76 -8.56
CA PRO A 89 17.93 -4.22 -8.13
C PRO A 89 18.86 -3.05 -7.92
N ALA A 90 19.50 -2.96 -6.80
CA ALA A 90 20.60 -2.04 -6.58
C ALA A 90 21.72 -2.79 -5.86
N GLU A 91 22.97 -2.39 -6.10
CA GLU A 91 24.06 -2.89 -5.30
C GLU A 91 23.75 -2.67 -3.81
N SER A 92 24.09 -3.66 -2.97
CA SER A 92 23.86 -3.57 -1.52
C SER A 92 24.68 -2.43 -0.91
N SER A 93 24.14 -1.23 -0.98
CA SER A 93 24.74 -0.01 -0.43
C SER A 93 23.96 0.51 0.76
N ALA A 94 24.56 1.39 1.56
CA ALA A 94 23.86 2.09 2.63
C ALA A 94 22.64 2.87 2.10
N ARG A 95 22.78 3.48 0.92
CA ARG A 95 21.70 4.19 0.22
C ARG A 95 20.54 3.26 -0.17
N THR A 96 20.84 2.09 -0.71
CA THR A 96 19.81 1.11 -1.07
C THR A 96 19.04 0.66 0.15
N ARG A 97 19.74 0.32 1.24
CA ARG A 97 19.09 -0.07 2.49
C ARG A 97 18.22 1.04 3.09
N ALA A 98 18.68 2.30 3.03
CA ALA A 98 17.88 3.44 3.47
C ALA A 98 16.61 3.61 2.60
N LEU A 99 16.71 3.44 1.27
CA LEU A 99 15.57 3.50 0.37
C LEU A 99 14.59 2.34 0.63
N GLU A 100 15.07 1.14 0.84
CA GLU A 100 14.25 -0.02 1.22
C GLU A 100 13.48 0.25 2.50
N GLN A 101 14.15 0.77 3.54
CA GLN A 101 13.51 1.11 4.81
C GLN A 101 12.47 2.23 4.66
N LEU A 102 12.78 3.27 3.88
CA LEU A 102 11.82 4.33 3.58
C LEU A 102 10.56 3.75 2.94
N LEU A 103 10.72 2.97 1.87
CA LEU A 103 9.61 2.39 1.14
C LEU A 103 8.84 1.36 1.98
N TYR A 104 9.53 0.54 2.76
CA TYR A 104 8.92 -0.42 3.68
C TYR A 104 7.99 0.29 4.68
N HIS A 105 8.48 1.30 5.38
CA HIS A 105 7.70 1.98 6.41
C HIS A 105 6.56 2.84 5.84
N VAL A 106 6.74 3.40 4.65
CA VAL A 106 5.64 4.05 3.91
C VAL A 106 4.59 3.02 3.50
N GLY A 107 4.99 1.86 3.00
CA GLY A 107 4.07 0.77 2.63
C GLY A 107 3.28 0.25 3.83
N ARG A 108 3.95 0.02 4.96
CA ARG A 108 3.29 -0.37 6.21
C ARG A 108 2.26 0.67 6.67
N TRP A 109 2.62 1.95 6.60
CA TRP A 109 1.73 3.04 6.94
C TRP A 109 0.49 3.08 6.02
N ILE A 110 0.69 2.96 4.69
CA ILE A 110 -0.40 2.94 3.70
C ILE A 110 -1.38 1.81 4.00
N TYR A 111 -0.89 0.59 4.20
CA TYR A 111 -1.73 -0.57 4.47
C TYR A 111 -2.61 -0.38 5.71
N LEU A 112 -2.03 0.11 6.80
CA LEU A 112 -2.75 0.28 8.07
C LEU A 112 -3.75 1.45 8.03
N VAL A 113 -3.44 2.55 7.35
CA VAL A 113 -4.37 3.68 7.23
C VAL A 113 -5.54 3.34 6.30
N ASP A 114 -5.28 2.57 5.25
CA ASP A 114 -6.31 2.08 4.32
C ASP A 114 -7.25 1.09 5.02
N ALA A 115 -6.69 0.17 5.81
CA ALA A 115 -7.47 -0.75 6.64
C ALA A 115 -8.41 -0.02 7.62
N TRP A 116 -8.01 1.15 8.16
CA TRP A 116 -8.90 1.99 8.97
C TRP A 116 -9.99 2.68 8.14
N ASP A 117 -9.65 3.22 6.98
CA ASP A 117 -10.62 3.89 6.08
C ASP A 117 -11.71 2.93 5.59
N ASP A 118 -11.35 1.65 5.41
CA ASP A 118 -12.23 0.63 4.85
C ASP A 118 -13.01 -0.19 5.91
N LEU A 119 -12.77 0.01 7.22
CA LEU A 119 -13.40 -0.74 8.32
C LEU A 119 -14.92 -0.90 8.18
N GLU A 120 -15.63 0.19 7.91
CA GLU A 120 -17.09 0.19 7.81
C GLU A 120 -17.56 -0.58 6.57
N GLU A 121 -16.87 -0.40 5.45
CA GLU A 121 -17.21 -1.05 4.19
C GLU A 121 -16.91 -2.55 4.25
N ASP A 122 -15.77 -2.95 4.79
CA ASP A 122 -15.37 -4.34 4.97
C ASP A 122 -16.32 -5.07 5.93
N GLY A 123 -16.68 -4.43 7.03
CA GLY A 123 -17.69 -4.98 7.96
C GLY A 123 -19.06 -5.20 7.30
N ARG A 124 -19.47 -4.28 6.41
CA ARG A 124 -20.75 -4.39 5.68
C ARG A 124 -20.73 -5.46 4.59
N THR A 125 -19.58 -5.66 3.93
CA THR A 125 -19.43 -6.64 2.84
C THR A 125 -19.03 -8.03 3.33
N GLY A 126 -18.61 -8.16 4.59
CA GLY A 126 -18.02 -9.37 5.14
C GLY A 126 -16.60 -9.63 4.64
N SER A 127 -15.92 -8.60 4.12
CA SER A 127 -14.52 -8.67 3.69
C SER A 127 -13.60 -8.72 4.90
N TYR A 128 -12.43 -9.36 4.72
CA TYR A 128 -11.42 -9.35 5.76
C TYR A 128 -10.89 -7.92 5.99
N ASN A 129 -10.75 -7.58 7.27
CA ASN A 129 -10.05 -6.37 7.69
C ASN A 129 -9.12 -6.70 8.87
N PRO A 130 -7.81 -6.41 8.77
CA PRO A 130 -6.83 -6.82 9.78
C PRO A 130 -7.04 -6.14 11.13
N ILE A 131 -7.61 -4.92 11.15
CA ILE A 131 -7.91 -4.19 12.38
C ILE A 131 -9.10 -4.83 13.09
N ALA A 132 -10.17 -5.14 12.36
CA ALA A 132 -11.33 -5.83 12.89
C ALA A 132 -10.98 -7.24 13.39
N ALA A 133 -10.13 -7.97 12.66
CA ALA A 133 -9.64 -9.29 13.07
C ALA A 133 -8.79 -9.22 14.36
N ARG A 134 -8.01 -8.17 14.54
CA ARG A 134 -7.15 -7.95 15.72
C ARG A 134 -7.94 -7.51 16.95
N PHE A 135 -8.95 -6.67 16.76
CA PHE A 135 -9.70 -6.03 17.82
C PHE A 135 -11.21 -6.22 17.64
N PRO A 136 -11.72 -7.47 17.66
CA PRO A 136 -13.15 -7.70 17.49
C PRO A 136 -13.94 -6.93 18.57
N GLU A 137 -14.91 -6.12 18.13
CA GLU A 137 -15.77 -5.27 18.98
C GLU A 137 -15.06 -4.17 19.78
N GLN A 138 -13.73 -3.99 19.62
CA GLN A 138 -12.92 -3.02 20.39
C GLN A 138 -12.10 -2.08 19.51
N VAL A 139 -12.47 -1.89 18.25
CA VAL A 139 -11.69 -1.08 17.30
C VAL A 139 -11.53 0.36 17.80
N GLU A 140 -12.60 1.02 18.20
CA GLU A 140 -12.55 2.40 18.70
C GLU A 140 -11.74 2.55 19.99
N ALA A 141 -11.79 1.58 20.88
CA ALA A 141 -10.98 1.58 22.11
C ALA A 141 -9.46 1.47 21.81
N ASN A 142 -9.09 0.92 20.65
CA ASN A 142 -7.72 0.76 20.22
C ASN A 142 -7.26 1.83 19.20
N ARG A 143 -8.03 2.89 19.01
CA ARG A 143 -7.72 3.99 18.09
C ARG A 143 -6.35 4.63 18.34
N ASP A 144 -6.04 4.94 19.58
CA ASP A 144 -4.77 5.55 19.96
C ASP A 144 -3.58 4.60 19.76
N TYR A 145 -3.78 3.31 19.99
CA TYR A 145 -2.77 2.29 19.65
C TYR A 145 -2.46 2.30 18.14
N LEU A 146 -3.48 2.37 17.29
CA LEU A 146 -3.29 2.40 15.84
C LEU A 146 -2.61 3.70 15.38
N ARG A 147 -3.01 4.85 15.92
CA ARG A 147 -2.34 6.14 15.64
C ARG A 147 -0.87 6.11 16.06
N THR A 148 -0.57 5.53 17.23
CA THR A 148 0.83 5.36 17.69
C THR A 148 1.61 4.44 16.76
N THR A 149 1.01 3.37 16.26
CA THR A 149 1.62 2.43 15.31
C THR A 149 1.91 3.10 13.97
N LEU A 150 0.99 3.91 13.46
CA LEU A 150 1.18 4.72 12.24
C LEU A 150 2.30 5.75 12.42
N LEU A 151 2.27 6.50 13.53
CA LEU A 151 3.32 7.48 13.84
C LEU A 151 4.70 6.83 13.95
N HIS A 152 4.79 5.62 14.52
CA HIS A 152 6.05 4.87 14.58
C HIS A 152 6.57 4.54 13.18
N SER A 153 5.72 4.00 12.30
CA SER A 153 6.10 3.72 10.91
C SER A 153 6.55 4.99 10.19
N LEU A 154 5.82 6.09 10.37
CA LEU A 154 6.16 7.37 9.75
C LEU A 154 7.50 7.94 10.26
N ASN A 155 7.79 7.83 11.55
CA ASN A 155 9.07 8.28 12.10
C ASN A 155 10.26 7.45 11.59
N LEU A 156 10.07 6.14 11.40
CA LEU A 156 11.10 5.27 10.80
C LEU A 156 11.31 5.61 9.32
N ALA A 157 10.23 5.92 8.58
CA ALA A 157 10.33 6.40 7.20
C ALA A 157 11.10 7.73 7.11
N ARG A 158 10.81 8.68 8.01
CA ARG A 158 11.53 9.97 8.11
C ARG A 158 13.00 9.78 8.43
N SER A 159 13.33 8.90 9.37
CA SER A 159 14.72 8.58 9.74
C SER A 159 15.47 7.97 8.56
N ALA A 160 14.83 7.07 7.80
CA ALA A 160 15.42 6.50 6.60
C ALA A 160 15.59 7.56 5.49
N CYS A 161 14.62 8.46 5.31
CA CYS A 161 14.69 9.56 4.35
C CYS A 161 15.87 10.51 4.66
N ALA A 162 16.12 10.79 5.92
CA ALA A 162 17.24 11.66 6.35
C ALA A 162 18.64 11.09 6.00
N LEU A 163 18.72 9.78 5.70
CA LEU A 163 19.96 9.13 5.24
C LEU A 163 20.12 9.15 3.71
N LEU A 164 19.16 9.73 2.99
CA LEU A 164 19.12 9.75 1.54
C LEU A 164 19.39 11.15 0.99
N GLU A 165 20.22 11.20 -0.05
CA GLU A 165 20.38 12.39 -0.87
C GLU A 165 19.48 12.26 -2.12
N LEU A 166 18.31 12.88 -2.06
CA LEU A 166 17.28 12.79 -3.11
C LEU A 166 17.36 13.94 -4.13
N GLY A 167 18.32 14.86 -3.96
CA GLY A 167 18.53 15.99 -4.85
C GLY A 167 17.27 16.85 -4.99
N HIS A 168 16.85 17.14 -6.22
CA HIS A 168 15.67 17.98 -6.49
C HIS A 168 14.34 17.37 -5.99
N TRP A 169 14.31 16.08 -5.68
CA TRP A 169 13.12 15.42 -5.09
C TRP A 169 13.04 15.54 -3.58
N GLN A 170 14.09 16.02 -2.91
CA GLN A 170 14.17 16.09 -1.44
C GLN A 170 12.94 16.77 -0.84
N GLY A 171 12.67 18.02 -1.25
CA GLY A 171 11.54 18.78 -0.70
C GLY A 171 10.17 18.16 -0.99
N ALA A 172 10.01 17.50 -2.13
CA ALA A 172 8.75 16.82 -2.45
C ALA A 172 8.52 15.60 -1.53
N VAL A 173 9.55 14.79 -1.31
CA VAL A 173 9.45 13.62 -0.43
C VAL A 173 9.26 14.06 1.03
N GLU A 174 9.98 15.08 1.49
CA GLU A 174 9.80 15.64 2.82
C GLU A 174 8.38 16.19 3.03
N ASN A 175 7.82 16.95 2.07
CA ASN A 175 6.45 17.40 2.14
C ASN A 175 5.45 16.25 2.25
N ILE A 176 5.66 15.15 1.53
CA ILE A 176 4.83 13.95 1.68
C ILE A 176 4.93 13.38 3.09
N LEU A 177 6.15 13.16 3.61
CA LEU A 177 6.38 12.50 4.89
C LEU A 177 5.99 13.35 6.11
N TYR A 178 6.20 14.66 6.04
CA TYR A 178 5.99 15.55 7.19
C TYR A 178 4.64 16.26 7.19
N LEU A 179 4.01 16.44 6.03
CA LEU A 179 2.74 17.16 5.90
C LEU A 179 1.65 16.27 5.29
N GLY A 180 1.93 15.63 4.15
CA GLY A 180 0.93 14.90 3.39
C GLY A 180 0.37 13.69 4.14
N LEU A 181 1.22 12.76 4.57
CA LEU A 181 0.78 11.56 5.27
C LEU A 181 0.08 11.86 6.60
N PRO A 182 0.59 12.75 7.49
CA PRO A 182 -0.15 13.15 8.70
C PRO A 182 -1.51 13.77 8.42
N MET A 183 -1.62 14.58 7.35
CA MET A 183 -2.91 15.16 6.96
C MET A 183 -3.90 14.11 6.47
N VAL A 184 -3.43 13.13 5.69
CA VAL A 184 -4.26 12.00 5.25
C VAL A 184 -4.73 11.19 6.46
N GLU A 185 -3.82 10.86 7.39
CA GLU A 185 -4.17 10.16 8.63
C GLU A 185 -5.29 10.89 9.39
N GLU A 186 -5.15 12.19 9.61
CA GLU A 186 -6.16 12.98 10.32
C GLU A 186 -7.51 12.97 9.57
N LEU A 187 -7.50 13.09 8.24
CA LEU A 187 -8.71 13.03 7.43
C LEU A 187 -9.39 11.67 7.47
N VAL A 188 -8.62 10.58 7.48
CA VAL A 188 -9.11 9.21 7.58
C VAL A 188 -9.72 8.97 8.97
N PHE A 189 -8.98 9.27 10.02
CA PHE A 189 -9.45 9.06 11.40
C PHE A 189 -10.63 9.98 11.80
N THR A 190 -10.86 11.07 11.08
CA THR A 190 -12.05 11.94 11.26
C THR A 190 -13.19 11.64 10.28
N GLY A 191 -13.07 10.60 9.44
CA GLY A 191 -14.08 10.21 8.45
C GLY A 191 -14.25 11.18 7.28
N ARG A 192 -13.35 12.18 7.12
CA ARG A 192 -13.44 13.22 6.09
C ARG A 192 -12.74 12.85 4.78
N TRP A 193 -11.95 11.78 4.76
CA TRP A 193 -11.12 11.41 3.62
C TRP A 193 -11.94 11.09 2.36
N LYS A 194 -13.03 10.33 2.50
CA LYS A 194 -13.92 9.96 1.39
C LYS A 194 -14.54 11.20 0.70
N ALA A 195 -14.88 12.24 1.47
CA ALA A 195 -15.38 13.49 0.91
C ALA A 195 -14.30 14.27 0.13
N VAL A 196 -13.06 14.25 0.62
CA VAL A 196 -11.91 14.89 -0.06
C VAL A 196 -11.58 14.15 -1.36
N LYS A 197 -11.51 12.81 -1.34
CA LYS A 197 -11.31 11.97 -2.56
C LYS A 197 -12.35 12.34 -3.63
N LYS A 198 -13.63 12.36 -3.28
CA LYS A 198 -14.73 12.66 -4.21
C LYS A 198 -14.66 14.06 -4.82
N ARG A 199 -14.22 15.05 -4.03
CA ARG A 199 -14.05 16.43 -4.51
C ARG A 199 -12.88 16.55 -5.49
N ASN A 200 -11.77 15.88 -5.23
CA ASN A 200 -10.58 15.92 -6.07
C ASN A 200 -10.81 15.20 -7.41
N SER A 201 -11.51 14.05 -7.42
CA SER A 201 -11.86 13.35 -8.65
C SER A 201 -12.65 14.24 -9.62
N ARG A 202 -13.64 15.00 -9.12
CA ARG A 202 -14.44 15.92 -9.95
C ARG A 202 -13.63 17.08 -10.56
N ARG A 203 -12.51 17.49 -9.94
CA ARG A 203 -11.64 18.57 -10.44
C ARG A 203 -10.66 18.09 -11.52
N THR A 204 -10.45 16.78 -11.64
CA THR A 204 -9.57 16.21 -12.66
C THR A 204 -10.33 15.92 -13.96
N ASP A 205 -11.67 15.89 -13.89
CA ASP A 205 -12.57 15.64 -15.04
C ASP A 205 -13.03 16.97 -15.72
N GLU A 206 -12.65 18.13 -15.18
CA GLU A 206 -12.81 19.48 -15.73
C GLU A 206 -11.51 19.97 -16.38
#